data_eee3caf7c42421556c2d64cd2e5346ed
#
_entry.id   eee3caf7c42421556c2d64cd2e5346ed
#
_cell.length_a   1.000
_cell.length_b   1.000
_cell.length_c   1.000
_cell.angle_alpha   90.00
_cell.angle_beta   90.00
_cell.angle_gamma   90.00
#
_symmetry.space_group_name_H-M   'P 1'
#
loop_
_entity.id
_entity.type
_entity.pdbx_description
1 polymer ?
#
loop_
_entity_poly.entity_id
_entity_poly.type
_entity_poly.pdbx_seq_one_letter_code
_entity_poly.pdbx_strand_id
1 'polypeptide(L)'
;MVQDLRVIGTGQLLELSARLRRAGHENIRSSFHRRIRRAAEPLRNDLQDTIRHLDISSQGRGVGRRGGRSPTTRPLRATIAAAIRISVRTTGDPGARVWVDKSRLPRDLKRMPTVINEGRIRHPVFGNRRRWATQWATPLWWDRTVRSHRDRITREVEHVVDDVRRHLE
;
A
#
# COMPACT_ATOMS: atom_id res chain seq x y z
N MET A 1 -8.73 -10.01 -5.14
CA MET A 1 -8.87 -8.66 -4.54
C MET A 1 -7.66 -7.83 -4.97
N VAL A 2 -7.83 -6.61 -5.40
CA VAL A 2 -6.71 -5.72 -5.78
C VAL A 2 -6.31 -4.96 -4.52
N GLN A 3 -5.02 -5.05 -4.13
CA GLN A 3 -4.48 -4.23 -3.04
C GLN A 3 -4.32 -2.78 -3.51
N ASP A 4 -5.41 -2.06 -3.41
CA ASP A 4 -5.55 -0.70 -3.88
C ASP A 4 -6.50 0.01 -2.91
N LEU A 5 -5.99 1.02 -2.22
CA LEU A 5 -6.79 1.93 -1.41
C LEU A 5 -6.81 3.28 -2.11
N ARG A 6 -8.00 3.76 -2.42
CA ARG A 6 -8.24 5.12 -2.85
C ARG A 6 -8.90 5.90 -1.72
N VAL A 7 -8.22 6.88 -1.21
CA VAL A 7 -8.84 7.91 -0.39
C VAL A 7 -9.36 8.97 -1.36
N ILE A 8 -10.60 8.80 -1.79
CA ILE A 8 -11.30 9.77 -2.64
C ILE A 8 -11.79 10.87 -1.70
N GLY A 9 -11.50 12.10 -2.08
CA GLY A 9 -11.98 13.25 -1.35
C GLY A 9 -13.51 13.29 -1.32
N THR A 10 -14.04 13.69 -0.18
CA THR A 10 -15.44 14.08 -0.02
C THR A 10 -15.77 15.19 -1.01
N GLY A 11 -17.06 15.50 -1.24
CA GLY A 11 -17.49 16.59 -2.12
C GLY A 11 -16.77 17.92 -1.84
N GLN A 12 -16.32 18.13 -0.61
CA GLN A 12 -15.50 19.27 -0.19
C GLN A 12 -14.13 19.34 -0.89
N LEU A 13 -13.45 18.23 -1.09
CA LEU A 13 -12.18 18.16 -1.85
C LEU A 13 -12.39 18.47 -3.34
N LEU A 14 -13.51 18.04 -3.90
CA LEU A 14 -13.89 18.36 -5.30
C LEU A 14 -14.12 19.86 -5.48
N GLU A 15 -14.89 20.46 -4.59
CA GLU A 15 -15.16 21.91 -4.61
C GLU A 15 -13.88 22.73 -4.44
N LEU A 16 -13.04 22.35 -3.47
CA LEU A 16 -11.75 23.00 -3.22
C LEU A 16 -10.82 22.90 -4.44
N SER A 17 -10.73 21.74 -5.07
CA SER A 17 -9.91 21.57 -6.27
C SER A 17 -10.43 22.39 -7.45
N ALA A 18 -11.74 22.60 -7.55
CA ALA A 18 -12.35 23.48 -8.56
C ALA A 18 -12.07 24.96 -8.29
N ARG A 19 -12.12 25.40 -7.03
CA ARG A 19 -11.75 26.78 -6.61
C ARG A 19 -10.25 27.05 -6.88
N LEU A 20 -9.37 26.10 -6.53
CA LEU A 20 -7.92 26.20 -6.78
C LEU A 20 -7.57 26.32 -8.27
N ARG A 21 -8.32 25.63 -9.13
CA ARG A 21 -8.15 25.75 -10.59
C ARG A 21 -8.53 27.13 -11.12
N ARG A 22 -9.65 27.67 -10.61
CA ARG A 22 -10.14 29.00 -11.01
C ARG A 22 -9.24 30.14 -10.54
N ALA A 23 -8.63 29.99 -9.38
CA ALA A 23 -7.77 31.00 -8.79
C ALA A 23 -6.35 31.06 -9.33
N GLY A 24 -5.93 30.10 -10.19
CA GLY A 24 -4.59 30.10 -10.84
C GLY A 24 -3.40 29.96 -9.88
N HIS A 25 -3.64 29.63 -8.61
CA HIS A 25 -2.61 29.58 -7.58
C HIS A 25 -1.80 28.26 -7.62
N GLU A 26 -0.78 28.22 -8.43
CA GLU A 26 0.10 27.05 -8.60
C GLU A 26 0.82 26.65 -7.30
N ASN A 27 1.20 27.61 -6.48
CA ASN A 27 1.82 27.40 -5.17
C ASN A 27 0.89 26.69 -4.17
N ILE A 28 -0.38 27.08 -4.14
CA ILE A 28 -1.40 26.46 -3.25
C ILE A 28 -1.67 25.03 -3.72
N ARG A 29 -1.73 24.79 -5.02
CA ARG A 29 -1.91 23.47 -5.60
C ARG A 29 -0.75 22.53 -5.27
N SER A 30 0.49 23.00 -5.33
CA SER A 30 1.67 22.26 -4.94
C SER A 30 1.69 21.96 -3.45
N SER A 31 1.28 22.90 -2.61
CA SER A 31 1.13 22.71 -1.17
C SER A 31 0.07 21.66 -0.86
N PHE A 32 -1.10 21.75 -1.50
CA PHE A 32 -2.19 20.78 -1.38
C PHE A 32 -1.74 19.34 -1.76
N HIS A 33 -1.03 19.20 -2.88
CA HIS A 33 -0.45 17.91 -3.30
C HIS A 33 0.49 17.33 -2.25
N ARG A 34 1.41 18.14 -1.70
CA ARG A 34 2.36 17.69 -0.67
C ARG A 34 1.64 17.25 0.62
N ARG A 35 0.62 17.99 1.05
CA ARG A 35 -0.14 17.70 2.27
C ARG A 35 -0.93 16.40 2.16
N ILE A 36 -1.66 16.19 1.06
CA ILE A 36 -2.37 14.92 0.81
C ILE A 36 -1.38 13.75 0.77
N ARG A 37 -0.22 13.94 0.14
CA ARG A 37 0.81 12.91 0.13
C ARG A 37 1.29 12.56 1.54
N ARG A 38 1.57 13.56 2.37
CA ARG A 38 1.98 13.36 3.78
C ARG A 38 0.93 12.62 4.59
N ALA A 39 -0.34 12.90 4.39
CA ALA A 39 -1.44 12.20 5.04
C ALA A 39 -1.45 10.69 4.71
N ALA A 40 -1.04 10.30 3.51
CA ALA A 40 -0.99 8.90 3.07
C ALA A 40 0.34 8.17 3.39
N GLU A 41 1.41 8.90 3.71
CA GLU A 41 2.74 8.32 3.99
C GLU A 41 2.76 7.34 5.17
N PRO A 42 2.11 7.61 6.32
CA PRO A 42 2.08 6.67 7.42
C PRO A 42 1.50 5.32 7.04
N LEU A 43 0.39 5.29 6.28
CA LEU A 43 -0.19 4.04 5.80
C LEU A 43 0.77 3.29 4.89
N ARG A 44 1.41 3.97 3.92
CA ARG A 44 2.41 3.32 3.06
C ARG A 44 3.55 2.71 3.86
N ASN A 45 4.08 3.46 4.83
CA ASN A 45 5.19 3.00 5.66
C ASN A 45 4.79 1.76 6.47
N ASP A 46 3.63 1.80 7.12
CA ASP A 46 3.10 0.67 7.90
C ASP A 46 2.85 -0.57 7.02
N LEU A 47 2.30 -0.39 5.82
CA LEU A 47 2.13 -1.49 4.87
C LEU A 47 3.49 -2.09 4.45
N GLN A 48 4.50 -1.24 4.24
CA GLN A 48 5.86 -1.69 3.92
C GLN A 48 6.48 -2.46 5.08
N ASP A 49 6.30 -1.99 6.30
CA ASP A 49 6.86 -2.62 7.50
C ASP A 49 6.11 -3.89 7.85
N THR A 50 4.79 -3.89 7.74
CA THR A 50 3.96 -5.09 7.93
C THR A 50 4.40 -6.21 7.00
N ILE A 51 4.56 -5.95 5.70
CA ILE A 51 4.99 -7.01 4.76
C ILE A 51 6.44 -7.44 4.99
N ARG A 52 7.35 -6.56 5.41
CA ARG A 52 8.74 -6.92 5.72
C ARG A 52 8.85 -7.88 6.89
N HIS A 53 8.03 -7.68 7.91
CA HIS A 53 8.06 -8.45 9.16
C HIS A 53 6.99 -9.55 9.20
N LEU A 54 6.21 -9.73 8.14
CA LEU A 54 5.16 -10.72 8.10
C LEU A 54 5.72 -12.14 8.27
N ASP A 55 5.20 -12.88 9.23
CA ASP A 55 5.57 -14.26 9.46
C ASP A 55 5.02 -15.17 8.35
N ILE A 56 5.93 -15.95 7.75
CA ILE A 56 5.60 -16.98 6.77
C ILE A 56 6.16 -18.31 7.29
N SER A 57 5.27 -19.22 7.70
CA SER A 57 5.61 -20.54 8.20
C SER A 57 5.44 -21.60 7.13
N SER A 58 6.24 -22.67 7.19
CA SER A 58 6.18 -23.82 6.28
C SER A 58 5.68 -25.04 7.03
N GLN A 59 4.74 -25.80 6.47
CA GLN A 59 4.37 -27.13 6.96
C GLN A 59 5.59 -28.06 6.84
N GLY A 60 5.92 -28.78 7.94
CA GLY A 60 6.96 -29.81 7.94
C GLY A 60 8.34 -29.37 8.44
N ARG A 61 8.53 -28.11 8.84
CA ARG A 61 9.71 -27.72 9.63
C ARG A 61 9.36 -27.73 11.10
N GLY A 62 9.86 -28.75 11.83
CA GLY A 62 9.73 -28.78 13.29
C GLY A 62 10.26 -27.52 13.93
N VAL A 63 9.64 -27.13 15.05
CA VAL A 63 10.07 -26.01 15.90
C VAL A 63 11.57 -26.17 16.18
N GLY A 64 12.40 -25.20 15.75
CA GLY A 64 13.85 -25.19 15.99
C GLY A 64 14.75 -25.31 14.76
N ARG A 65 14.28 -25.72 13.60
CA ARG A 65 15.09 -25.65 12.37
C ARG A 65 14.95 -24.27 11.74
N ARG A 66 15.88 -23.40 12.02
CA ARG A 66 16.06 -22.14 11.26
C ARG A 66 16.13 -22.50 9.78
N GLY A 67 15.14 -22.01 9.02
CA GLY A 67 15.16 -22.12 7.58
C GLY A 67 16.47 -21.54 7.06
N GLY A 68 17.26 -22.34 6.35
CA GLY A 68 18.44 -21.86 5.69
C GLY A 68 18.10 -20.64 4.82
N ARG A 69 19.09 -19.79 4.56
CA ARG A 69 18.98 -18.66 3.63
C ARG A 69 18.27 -19.12 2.36
N SER A 70 17.28 -18.35 1.93
CA SER A 70 16.66 -18.58 0.62
C SER A 70 17.78 -18.62 -0.43
N PRO A 71 17.83 -19.62 -1.29
CA PRO A 71 18.84 -19.69 -2.35
C PRO A 71 18.67 -18.56 -3.39
N THR A 72 17.59 -17.79 -3.30
CA THR A 72 17.34 -16.67 -4.19
C THR A 72 17.90 -15.39 -3.61
N THR A 73 18.64 -14.62 -4.40
CA THR A 73 19.13 -13.29 -4.09
C THR A 73 17.99 -12.24 -4.04
N ARG A 74 16.73 -12.64 -4.26
CA ARG A 74 15.56 -11.77 -4.29
C ARG A 74 14.74 -11.93 -3.01
N PRO A 75 14.83 -11.00 -2.06
CA PRO A 75 14.03 -11.05 -0.84
C PRO A 75 12.57 -10.68 -1.18
N LEU A 76 11.68 -11.69 -1.24
CA LEU A 76 10.26 -11.55 -1.61
C LEU A 76 9.57 -10.40 -0.88
N ARG A 77 9.70 -10.35 0.45
CA ARG A 77 9.02 -9.34 1.28
C ARG A 77 9.53 -7.93 1.00
N ALA A 78 10.84 -7.75 0.90
CA ALA A 78 11.46 -6.45 0.57
C ALA A 78 11.08 -5.99 -0.84
N THR A 79 11.01 -6.91 -1.81
CA THR A 79 10.58 -6.61 -3.18
C THR A 79 9.12 -6.13 -3.22
N ILE A 80 8.21 -6.78 -2.49
CA ILE A 80 6.82 -6.35 -2.39
C ILE A 80 6.72 -4.99 -1.67
N ALA A 81 7.45 -4.80 -0.56
CA ALA A 81 7.48 -3.53 0.17
C ALA A 81 7.92 -2.37 -0.73
N ALA A 82 8.98 -2.57 -1.52
CA ALA A 82 9.46 -1.56 -2.46
C ALA A 82 8.47 -1.22 -3.59
N ALA A 83 7.53 -2.14 -3.89
CA ALA A 83 6.48 -1.93 -4.88
C ALA A 83 5.26 -1.18 -4.32
N ILE A 84 5.15 -0.94 -3.01
CA ILE A 84 4.05 -0.16 -2.42
C ILE A 84 4.29 1.33 -2.68
N ARG A 85 3.34 1.98 -3.37
CA ARG A 85 3.46 3.34 -3.89
C ARG A 85 2.30 4.23 -3.43
N ILE A 86 2.55 5.55 -3.47
CA ILE A 86 1.53 6.59 -3.30
C ILE A 86 1.45 7.39 -4.60
N SER A 87 0.26 7.65 -5.08
CA SER A 87 -0.01 8.72 -6.04
C SER A 87 -1.04 9.68 -5.47
N VAL A 88 -0.94 10.93 -5.86
CA VAL A 88 -1.87 11.99 -5.48
C VAL A 88 -2.46 12.59 -6.73
N ARG A 89 -3.76 12.76 -6.74
CA ARG A 89 -4.48 13.53 -7.76
C ARG A 89 -4.99 14.82 -7.15
N THR A 90 -4.84 15.91 -7.86
CA THR A 90 -5.35 17.24 -7.47
C THR A 90 -6.42 17.75 -8.43
N THR A 91 -6.73 16.98 -9.49
CA THR A 91 -7.73 17.29 -10.52
C THR A 91 -8.64 16.08 -10.75
N GLY A 92 -9.86 16.31 -11.20
CA GLY A 92 -10.87 15.27 -11.33
C GLY A 92 -11.36 14.85 -9.94
N ASP A 93 -11.12 13.60 -9.57
CA ASP A 93 -11.34 13.09 -8.21
C ASP A 93 -10.06 13.27 -7.38
N PRO A 94 -9.92 14.40 -6.63
CA PRO A 94 -8.73 14.67 -5.84
C PRO A 94 -8.63 13.69 -4.68
N GLY A 95 -7.41 13.24 -4.38
CA GLY A 95 -7.17 12.30 -3.30
C GLY A 95 -5.83 11.59 -3.42
N ALA A 96 -5.58 10.67 -2.50
CA ALA A 96 -4.42 9.79 -2.52
C ALA A 96 -4.83 8.35 -2.85
N ARG A 97 -3.97 7.68 -3.57
CA ARG A 97 -4.04 6.24 -3.82
C ARG A 97 -2.78 5.59 -3.28
N VAL A 98 -2.95 4.57 -2.43
CA VAL A 98 -1.88 3.68 -1.98
C VAL A 98 -2.13 2.30 -2.59
N TRP A 99 -1.15 1.75 -3.31
CA TRP A 99 -1.32 0.47 -4.01
C TRP A 99 -0.01 -0.27 -4.16
N VAL A 100 -0.09 -1.57 -4.47
CA VAL A 100 1.06 -2.35 -4.92
C VAL A 100 1.24 -2.17 -6.43
N ASP A 101 2.32 -1.53 -6.83
CA ASP A 101 2.68 -1.35 -8.24
C ASP A 101 3.23 -2.66 -8.81
N LYS A 102 2.36 -3.44 -9.41
CA LYS A 102 2.71 -4.73 -10.00
C LYS A 102 3.66 -4.63 -11.20
N SER A 103 3.82 -3.45 -11.81
CA SER A 103 4.78 -3.23 -12.89
C SER A 103 6.23 -3.33 -12.40
N ARG A 104 6.45 -2.99 -11.13
CA ARG A 104 7.75 -3.07 -10.45
C ARG A 104 8.08 -4.46 -9.90
N LEU A 105 7.12 -5.36 -9.90
CA LEU A 105 7.34 -6.73 -9.46
C LEU A 105 7.83 -7.59 -10.62
N PRO A 106 8.81 -8.48 -10.40
CA PRO A 106 9.15 -9.55 -11.33
C PRO A 106 7.90 -10.33 -11.74
N ARG A 107 7.90 -10.87 -12.95
CA ARG A 107 6.72 -11.54 -13.53
C ARG A 107 6.15 -12.65 -12.65
N ASP A 108 7.02 -13.43 -12.03
CA ASP A 108 6.70 -14.51 -11.09
C ASP A 108 6.13 -14.03 -9.75
N LEU A 109 6.41 -12.79 -9.35
CA LEU A 109 5.97 -12.20 -8.08
C LEU A 109 4.72 -11.32 -8.18
N LYS A 110 4.19 -11.06 -9.37
CA LYS A 110 3.04 -10.16 -9.56
C LYS A 110 1.78 -10.57 -8.81
N ARG A 111 1.58 -11.86 -8.58
CA ARG A 111 0.44 -12.42 -7.84
C ARG A 111 0.71 -12.55 -6.33
N MET A 112 1.97 -12.53 -5.92
CA MET A 112 2.37 -12.82 -4.54
C MET A 112 1.74 -11.89 -3.50
N PRO A 113 1.60 -10.57 -3.71
CA PRO A 113 0.92 -9.72 -2.72
C PRO A 113 -0.50 -10.21 -2.40
N THR A 114 -1.26 -10.62 -3.41
CA THR A 114 -2.63 -11.15 -3.25
C THR A 114 -2.61 -12.50 -2.54
N VAL A 115 -1.76 -13.42 -2.98
CA VAL A 115 -1.65 -14.77 -2.40
C VAL A 115 -1.23 -14.71 -0.92
N ILE A 116 -0.30 -13.83 -0.57
CA ILE A 116 0.11 -13.61 0.83
C ILE A 116 -1.06 -13.02 1.64
N ASN A 117 -1.85 -12.11 1.07
CA ASN A 117 -3.01 -11.54 1.74
C ASN A 117 -4.13 -12.57 1.98
N GLU A 118 -4.24 -13.58 1.13
CA GLU A 118 -5.12 -14.75 1.33
C GLU A 118 -4.61 -15.69 2.43
N GLY A 119 -3.34 -15.58 2.81
CA GLY A 119 -2.73 -16.31 3.91
C GLY A 119 -2.20 -17.70 3.54
N ARG A 120 -2.41 -18.20 2.31
CA ARG A 120 -1.95 -19.52 1.87
C ARG A 120 -1.13 -19.41 0.60
N ILE A 121 0.13 -19.80 0.68
CA ILE A 121 1.10 -19.79 -0.43
C ILE A 121 1.39 -21.22 -0.83
N ARG A 122 1.10 -21.60 -2.07
CA ARG A 122 1.42 -22.91 -2.62
C ARG A 122 2.38 -22.75 -3.80
N HIS A 123 3.51 -23.45 -3.75
CA HIS A 123 4.50 -23.39 -4.81
C HIS A 123 5.18 -24.74 -5.04
N PRO A 124 5.70 -25.02 -6.25
CA PRO A 124 6.48 -26.22 -6.50
C PRO A 124 7.82 -26.16 -5.77
N VAL A 125 8.24 -27.27 -5.19
CA VAL A 125 9.53 -27.39 -4.48
C VAL A 125 10.66 -27.42 -5.49
N PHE A 126 11.54 -26.42 -5.44
CA PHE A 126 12.67 -26.29 -6.39
C PHE A 126 12.27 -26.38 -7.88
N GLY A 127 11.11 -25.83 -8.23
CA GLY A 127 10.59 -25.88 -9.59
C GLY A 127 9.97 -27.22 -10.01
N ASN A 128 10.04 -28.25 -9.18
CA ASN A 128 9.47 -29.56 -9.47
C ASN A 128 7.93 -29.55 -9.29
N ARG A 129 7.20 -29.57 -10.39
CA ARG A 129 5.73 -29.54 -10.40
C ARG A 129 5.05 -30.80 -9.87
N ARG A 130 5.79 -31.87 -9.59
CA ARG A 130 5.27 -33.07 -8.92
C ARG A 130 5.32 -32.97 -7.39
N ARG A 131 6.09 -32.02 -6.85
CA ARG A 131 6.25 -31.79 -5.41
C ARG A 131 5.87 -30.36 -5.05
N TRP A 132 4.85 -30.21 -4.22
CA TRP A 132 4.31 -28.91 -3.80
C TRP A 132 4.58 -28.68 -2.32
N ALA A 133 4.98 -27.47 -1.97
CA ALA A 133 5.03 -26.97 -0.59
C ALA A 133 3.89 -25.99 -0.35
N THR A 134 3.35 -26.04 0.85
CA THR A 134 2.38 -25.05 1.34
C THR A 134 3.05 -24.25 2.45
N GLN A 135 2.93 -22.94 2.37
CA GLN A 135 3.35 -21.99 3.39
C GLN A 135 2.13 -21.18 3.84
N TRP A 136 2.16 -20.76 5.07
CA TRP A 136 1.10 -19.97 5.67
C TRP A 136 1.64 -18.61 6.08
N ALA A 137 0.90 -17.57 5.77
CA ALA A 137 1.16 -16.22 6.20
C ALA A 137 -0.02 -15.74 7.04
N THR A 138 0.16 -14.73 7.87
CA THR A 138 -0.96 -14.06 8.54
C THR A 138 -1.88 -13.44 7.47
N PRO A 139 -3.14 -13.90 7.36
CA PRO A 139 -4.03 -13.42 6.31
C PRO A 139 -4.45 -11.97 6.54
N LEU A 140 -4.92 -11.32 5.48
CA LEU A 140 -5.47 -9.96 5.51
C LEU A 140 -4.47 -8.91 6.02
N TRP A 141 -3.16 -9.11 5.78
CA TRP A 141 -2.13 -8.16 6.20
C TRP A 141 -2.38 -6.76 5.64
N TRP A 142 -2.83 -6.66 4.39
CA TRP A 142 -3.16 -5.40 3.75
C TRP A 142 -4.42 -4.77 4.35
N ASP A 143 -5.50 -5.55 4.41
CA ASP A 143 -6.82 -5.07 4.85
C ASP A 143 -6.82 -4.63 6.32
N ARG A 144 -6.08 -5.35 7.18
CA ARG A 144 -5.93 -4.99 8.61
C ARG A 144 -5.17 -3.68 8.77
N THR A 145 -4.05 -3.51 8.08
CA THR A 145 -3.25 -2.28 8.14
C THR A 145 -4.04 -1.10 7.58
N VAL A 146 -4.74 -1.27 6.46
CA VAL A 146 -5.60 -0.22 5.91
C VAL A 146 -6.69 0.18 6.90
N ARG A 147 -7.34 -0.79 7.53
CA ARG A 147 -8.42 -0.53 8.49
C ARG A 147 -7.94 0.24 9.72
N SER A 148 -6.76 -0.08 10.25
CA SER A 148 -6.18 0.61 11.41
C SER A 148 -5.81 2.07 11.13
N HIS A 149 -5.61 2.44 9.86
CA HIS A 149 -5.27 3.80 9.45
C HIS A 149 -6.48 4.64 9.00
N ARG A 150 -7.66 4.04 8.86
CA ARG A 150 -8.83 4.70 8.23
C ARG A 150 -9.17 6.02 8.90
N ASP A 151 -9.40 6.01 10.21
CA ASP A 151 -9.84 7.21 10.94
C ASP A 151 -8.77 8.30 10.97
N ARG A 152 -7.51 7.91 11.06
CA ARG A 152 -6.39 8.86 10.99
C ARG A 152 -6.33 9.55 9.64
N ILE A 153 -6.40 8.80 8.55
CA ILE A 153 -6.35 9.35 7.20
C ILE A 153 -7.54 10.29 6.95
N THR A 154 -8.74 9.92 7.42
CA THR A 154 -9.93 10.76 7.29
C THR A 154 -9.69 12.11 7.95
N ARG A 155 -9.27 12.12 9.23
CA ARG A 155 -8.98 13.37 9.95
C ARG A 155 -7.89 14.21 9.28
N GLU A 156 -6.80 13.59 8.83
CA GLU A 156 -5.70 14.31 8.16
C GLU A 156 -6.16 14.96 6.85
N VAL A 157 -7.03 14.29 6.09
CA VAL A 157 -7.61 14.83 4.86
C VAL A 157 -8.55 16.01 5.17
N GLU A 158 -9.38 15.90 6.21
CA GLU A 158 -10.25 17.00 6.67
C GLU A 158 -9.42 18.23 7.08
N HIS A 159 -8.36 18.05 7.86
CA HIS A 159 -7.45 19.15 8.22
C HIS A 159 -6.81 19.82 7.00
N VAL A 160 -6.42 19.03 5.99
CA VAL A 160 -5.88 19.59 4.75
C VAL A 160 -6.91 20.45 4.03
N VAL A 161 -8.18 20.05 4.01
CA VAL A 161 -9.28 20.81 3.42
C VAL A 161 -9.50 22.13 4.14
N ASP A 162 -9.57 22.09 5.47
CA ASP A 162 -9.81 23.28 6.30
C ASP A 162 -8.67 24.30 6.21
N ASP A 163 -7.43 23.80 6.17
CA ASP A 163 -6.26 24.65 6.00
C ASP A 163 -6.25 25.37 4.65
N VAL A 164 -6.59 24.67 3.58
CA VAL A 164 -6.62 25.29 2.25
C VAL A 164 -7.80 26.28 2.11
N ARG A 165 -8.95 25.99 2.74
CA ARG A 165 -10.06 26.95 2.80
C ARG A 165 -9.65 28.27 3.43
N ARG A 166 -9.00 28.21 4.60
CA ARG A 166 -8.50 29.41 5.30
C ARG A 166 -7.51 30.25 4.49
N HIS A 167 -6.79 29.64 3.55
CA HIS A 167 -5.86 30.36 2.67
C HIS A 167 -6.51 30.95 1.42
N LEU A 168 -7.78 30.60 1.14
CA LEU A 168 -8.54 31.09 0.01
C LEU A 168 -9.57 32.17 0.39
N GLU A 169 -9.81 32.34 1.68
CA GLU A 169 -10.61 33.42 2.27
C GLU A 169 -9.75 34.65 2.57
#